data_89e87002a3f8678997ed09c8184b80a7
#
_entry.id   89e87002a3f8678997ed09c8184b80a7
#
_cell.length_a   1.000
_cell.length_b   1.000
_cell.length_c   1.000
_cell.angle_alpha   90.00
_cell.angle_beta   90.00
_cell.angle_gamma   90.00
#
_symmetry.space_group_name_H-M   'P 1'
#
loop_
_entity.id
_entity.type
_entity.pdbx_description
1 polymer ?
#
loop_
_entity_poly.entity_id
_entity_poly.type
_entity_poly.pdbx_seq_one_letter_code
_entity_poly.pdbx_strand_id
1 'polypeptide(L)'
;MSKAISRRNFLMATGAVGAAGLLAACGSKPAASSTASSAASQAPAASADESLALSDGPVSLSISWWGGDSRHAAYQSALEAFQAEHSNITVEPTFAAWSGWEEKMAAAFIAGNAQDVCQVNWNWLYNYSADGSKFVDLNTVSNFLDLTQWDKAAMDACYVANSQQCVPVSMTGRIFFWNMT
;
A
#
# COMPACT_ATOMS: atom_id res chain seq x y z
N MET A 1 11.78 12.88 -26.44
CA MET A 1 12.11 12.62 -25.04
C MET A 1 10.81 12.63 -24.25
N SER A 2 10.19 11.47 -24.08
CA SER A 2 8.95 11.28 -23.35
C SER A 2 9.26 11.20 -21.86
N LYS A 3 8.73 12.13 -21.04
CA LYS A 3 8.92 12.10 -19.59
C LYS A 3 7.98 11.07 -19.02
N ALA A 4 8.51 10.04 -18.38
CA ALA A 4 7.74 9.07 -17.59
C ALA A 4 6.98 9.81 -16.48
N ILE A 5 5.67 9.67 -16.45
CA ILE A 5 4.82 10.25 -15.42
C ILE A 5 4.81 9.29 -14.24
N SER A 6 5.51 9.63 -13.16
CA SER A 6 5.42 8.92 -11.89
C SER A 6 4.03 9.10 -11.29
N ARG A 7 3.45 8.06 -10.66
CA ARG A 7 2.14 8.09 -9.98
C ARG A 7 2.00 9.26 -8.99
N ARG A 8 3.11 9.72 -8.43
CA ARG A 8 3.16 10.90 -7.55
C ARG A 8 2.75 12.20 -8.26
N ASN A 9 3.03 12.35 -9.55
CA ASN A 9 2.69 13.55 -10.31
C ASN A 9 1.23 13.54 -10.81
N PHE A 10 0.60 12.38 -10.88
CA PHE A 10 -0.82 12.26 -11.26
C PHE A 10 -1.76 12.75 -10.15
N LEU A 11 -1.43 12.47 -8.88
CA LEU A 11 -2.25 12.91 -7.74
C LEU A 11 -2.08 14.42 -7.40
N MET A 12 -1.02 15.07 -7.87
CA MET A 12 -0.82 16.52 -7.68
C MET A 12 -1.54 17.39 -8.72
N ALA A 13 -1.97 16.83 -9.84
CA ALA A 13 -2.59 17.59 -10.94
C ALA A 13 -4.09 17.87 -10.75
N THR A 14 -4.76 17.20 -9.81
CA THR A 14 -6.20 17.37 -9.57
C THR A 14 -6.56 18.28 -8.40
N GLY A 15 -5.57 18.87 -7.71
CA GLY A 15 -5.74 19.68 -6.49
C GLY A 15 -5.80 21.21 -6.66
N ALA A 16 -5.78 21.76 -7.86
CA ALA A 16 -5.63 23.20 -8.07
C ALA A 16 -6.77 23.87 -8.82
N VAL A 17 -8.00 23.74 -8.36
CA VAL A 17 -9.08 24.68 -8.73
C VAL A 17 -9.98 24.91 -7.50
N GLY A 18 -9.89 26.08 -6.86
CA GLY A 18 -10.91 26.54 -5.94
C GLY A 18 -10.43 27.17 -4.64
N ALA A 19 -9.76 28.30 -4.68
CA ALA A 19 -9.74 29.25 -3.56
C ALA A 19 -9.51 30.66 -4.05
N ALA A 20 -10.60 31.34 -4.38
CA ALA A 20 -10.62 32.80 -4.47
C ALA A 20 -11.94 33.35 -3.87
N GLY A 21 -11.79 34.22 -2.85
CA GLY A 21 -12.84 35.08 -2.31
C GLY A 21 -13.38 34.61 -0.95
N LEU A 22 -13.33 35.34 0.15
CA LEU A 22 -13.50 36.74 0.49
C LEU A 22 -13.12 36.95 1.96
N LEU A 23 -12.26 37.90 2.21
CA LEU A 23 -12.08 38.55 3.50
C LEU A 23 -13.10 39.71 3.62
N ALA A 24 -13.98 39.70 4.58
CA ALA A 24 -14.52 40.95 5.15
C ALA A 24 -15.28 40.72 6.46
N ALA A 25 -14.90 41.51 7.45
CA ALA A 25 -15.67 42.19 8.48
C ALA A 25 -15.96 41.52 9.83
N CYS A 26 -15.36 42.15 10.83
CA CYS A 26 -15.61 42.12 12.26
C CYS A 26 -17.07 42.37 12.68
N GLY A 27 -17.48 41.82 13.83
CA GLY A 27 -18.54 42.42 14.66
C GLY A 27 -19.27 41.49 15.61
N SER A 28 -18.90 41.50 16.88
CA SER A 28 -19.76 41.38 18.09
C SER A 28 -20.65 40.14 18.36
N LYS A 29 -20.42 39.46 19.50
CA LYS A 29 -21.23 38.57 20.34
C LYS A 29 -22.59 39.18 20.72
N PRO A 30 -23.68 38.44 21.20
CA PRO A 30 -23.63 37.18 21.97
C PRO A 30 -24.72 36.12 21.65
N ALA A 31 -24.47 34.90 22.11
CA ALA A 31 -25.32 33.82 22.62
C ALA A 31 -26.74 33.56 22.07
N ALA A 32 -26.93 32.39 21.48
CA ALA A 32 -28.08 31.51 21.77
C ALA A 32 -27.81 30.08 21.23
N SER A 33 -28.11 29.14 22.08
CA SER A 33 -28.14 27.68 21.89
C SER A 33 -28.91 27.25 20.65
N SER A 34 -28.33 26.38 19.82
CA SER A 34 -29.11 25.44 18.99
C SER A 34 -28.23 24.29 18.48
N THR A 35 -28.61 23.09 18.86
CA THR A 35 -28.39 21.78 18.26
C THR A 35 -27.51 21.71 17.05
N ALA A 36 -26.27 21.19 17.23
CA ALA A 36 -25.41 20.77 16.15
C ALA A 36 -25.92 19.43 15.59
N SER A 37 -26.56 19.49 14.44
CA SER A 37 -26.74 18.34 13.57
C SER A 37 -25.37 17.97 12.99
N SER A 38 -24.84 16.82 13.40
CA SER A 38 -23.63 16.25 12.81
C SER A 38 -23.93 15.85 11.36
N ALA A 39 -23.59 16.71 10.43
CA ALA A 39 -23.45 16.31 9.05
C ALA A 39 -22.16 15.49 8.93
N ALA A 40 -22.30 14.17 8.93
CA ALA A 40 -21.24 13.27 8.49
C ALA A 40 -20.89 13.64 7.05
N SER A 41 -19.72 14.20 6.86
CA SER A 41 -19.12 14.37 5.54
C SER A 41 -18.85 12.98 5.00
N GLN A 42 -19.76 12.47 4.18
CA GLN A 42 -19.48 11.29 3.36
C GLN A 42 -18.39 11.69 2.39
N ALA A 43 -17.23 11.08 2.53
CA ALA A 43 -16.25 11.04 1.46
C ALA A 43 -16.93 10.48 0.21
N PRO A 44 -16.72 11.04 -0.98
CA PRO A 44 -17.29 10.49 -2.19
C PRO A 44 -16.81 9.05 -2.35
N ALA A 45 -17.73 8.11 -2.38
CA ALA A 45 -17.46 6.76 -2.81
C ALA A 45 -16.84 6.87 -4.21
N ALA A 46 -15.59 6.49 -4.35
CA ALA A 46 -14.96 6.36 -5.64
C ALA A 46 -15.80 5.38 -6.45
N SER A 47 -16.37 5.88 -7.53
CA SER A 47 -17.10 5.06 -8.49
C SER A 47 -16.14 4.00 -9.03
N ALA A 48 -16.37 2.75 -8.70
CA ALA A 48 -15.65 1.61 -9.24
C ALA A 48 -16.11 1.39 -10.69
N ASP A 49 -15.64 2.20 -11.61
CA ASP A 49 -15.74 1.93 -13.04
C ASP A 49 -14.78 2.80 -13.89
N GLU A 50 -13.55 2.98 -13.44
CA GLU A 50 -12.46 3.19 -14.40
C GLU A 50 -11.82 1.82 -14.60
N SER A 51 -12.02 1.23 -15.76
CA SER A 51 -11.35 -0.02 -16.13
C SER A 51 -9.84 0.22 -16.00
N LEU A 52 -9.25 -0.32 -14.92
CA LEU A 52 -7.80 -0.34 -14.77
C LEU A 52 -7.25 -1.08 -15.98
N ALA A 53 -6.63 -0.36 -16.90
CA ALA A 53 -5.95 -0.95 -18.04
C ALA A 53 -4.49 -1.16 -17.68
N LEU A 54 -3.96 -2.34 -18.03
CA LEU A 54 -2.53 -2.57 -17.93
C LEU A 54 -1.80 -1.64 -18.90
N SER A 55 -0.68 -1.08 -18.46
CA SER A 55 0.13 -0.21 -19.30
C SER A 55 0.95 -1.03 -20.29
N ASP A 56 0.82 -0.75 -21.58
CA ASP A 56 1.69 -1.30 -22.63
C ASP A 56 3.04 -0.54 -22.73
N GLY A 57 3.16 0.59 -22.04
CA GLY A 57 4.37 1.40 -22.04
C GLY A 57 5.43 0.94 -21.03
N PRO A 58 6.62 1.54 -21.06
CA PRO A 58 7.66 1.24 -20.08
C PRO A 58 7.22 1.58 -18.65
N VAL A 59 7.34 0.61 -17.75
CA VAL A 59 7.01 0.73 -16.33
C VAL A 59 8.25 0.46 -15.50
N SER A 60 8.52 1.30 -14.50
CA SER A 60 9.55 1.06 -13.49
C SER A 60 8.87 0.88 -12.14
N LEU A 61 9.13 -0.24 -11.50
CA LEU A 61 8.64 -0.61 -10.17
C LEU A 61 9.80 -0.83 -9.22
N SER A 62 9.57 -0.60 -7.95
CA SER A 62 10.50 -0.93 -6.88
C SER A 62 9.90 -1.96 -5.95
N ILE A 63 10.73 -2.93 -5.50
CA ILE A 63 10.30 -3.97 -4.56
C ILE A 63 11.27 -4.07 -3.39
N SER A 64 10.75 -4.39 -2.21
CA SER A 64 11.59 -4.58 -1.04
C SER A 64 11.23 -5.82 -0.23
N TRP A 65 12.26 -6.49 0.30
CA TRP A 65 12.11 -7.66 1.19
C TRP A 65 13.30 -7.81 2.14
N TRP A 66 13.09 -8.59 3.20
CA TRP A 66 14.17 -9.00 4.09
C TRP A 66 14.45 -10.50 3.99
N GLY A 67 15.64 -10.92 4.38
CA GLY A 67 15.99 -12.33 4.44
C GLY A 67 17.47 -12.58 4.60
N GLY A 68 17.86 -13.85 4.41
CA GLY A 68 19.23 -14.27 4.23
C GLY A 68 19.55 -14.50 2.75
N ASP A 69 20.81 -14.84 2.48
CA ASP A 69 21.36 -14.93 1.11
C ASP A 69 20.55 -15.83 0.16
N SER A 70 20.08 -16.99 0.67
CA SER A 70 19.29 -17.91 -0.14
C SER A 70 17.94 -17.32 -0.58
N ARG A 71 17.30 -16.54 0.29
CA ARG A 71 16.08 -15.81 -0.06
C ARG A 71 16.37 -14.70 -1.06
N HIS A 72 17.43 -13.95 -0.84
CA HIS A 72 17.84 -12.89 -1.77
C HIS A 72 18.09 -13.45 -3.17
N ALA A 73 18.82 -14.54 -3.29
CA ALA A 73 19.08 -15.21 -4.56
C ALA A 73 17.79 -15.69 -5.24
N ALA A 74 16.88 -16.31 -4.48
CA ALA A 74 15.61 -16.80 -5.02
C ALA A 74 14.72 -15.67 -5.56
N TYR A 75 14.59 -14.57 -4.82
CA TYR A 75 13.80 -13.41 -5.28
C TYR A 75 14.44 -12.73 -6.50
N GLN A 76 15.76 -12.56 -6.52
CA GLN A 76 16.45 -12.00 -7.66
C GLN A 76 16.25 -12.87 -8.92
N SER A 77 16.39 -14.19 -8.80
CA SER A 77 16.13 -15.10 -9.92
C SER A 77 14.67 -15.04 -10.40
N ALA A 78 13.71 -14.91 -9.49
CA ALA A 78 12.31 -14.75 -9.86
C ALA A 78 12.06 -13.41 -10.58
N LEU A 79 12.69 -12.33 -10.16
CA LEU A 79 12.59 -11.02 -10.82
C LEU A 79 13.24 -11.02 -12.21
N GLU A 80 14.37 -11.72 -12.38
CA GLU A 80 14.99 -11.90 -13.70
C GLU A 80 14.06 -12.65 -14.65
N ALA A 81 13.44 -13.74 -14.20
CA ALA A 81 12.47 -14.50 -14.99
C ALA A 81 11.25 -13.64 -15.35
N PHE A 82 10.70 -12.91 -14.38
CA PHE A 82 9.57 -12.00 -14.60
C PHE A 82 9.89 -10.92 -15.65
N GLN A 83 11.03 -10.27 -15.55
CA GLN A 83 11.44 -9.21 -16.48
C GLN A 83 11.77 -9.77 -17.88
N ALA A 84 12.17 -11.04 -17.98
CA ALA A 84 12.36 -11.71 -19.28
C ALA A 84 11.04 -11.93 -20.02
N GLU A 85 9.96 -12.18 -19.28
CA GLU A 85 8.60 -12.33 -19.84
C GLU A 85 7.91 -10.97 -20.07
N HIS A 86 8.24 -9.96 -19.27
CA HIS A 86 7.64 -8.62 -19.28
C HIS A 86 8.68 -7.55 -19.56
N SER A 87 9.21 -7.51 -20.78
CA SER A 87 10.33 -6.64 -21.16
C SER A 87 10.05 -5.14 -21.07
N ASN A 88 8.79 -4.73 -20.96
CA ASN A 88 8.38 -3.35 -20.72
C ASN A 88 8.41 -2.96 -19.23
N ILE A 89 8.63 -3.92 -18.32
CA ILE A 89 8.65 -3.68 -16.87
C ILE A 89 10.08 -3.85 -16.34
N THR A 90 10.59 -2.82 -15.68
CA THR A 90 11.84 -2.88 -14.93
C THR A 90 11.51 -2.88 -13.43
N VAL A 91 12.12 -3.80 -12.68
CA VAL A 91 11.92 -3.90 -11.24
C VAL A 91 13.23 -3.67 -10.51
N GLU A 92 13.26 -2.67 -9.63
CA GLU A 92 14.41 -2.31 -8.80
C GLU A 92 14.30 -2.94 -7.41
N PRO A 93 15.15 -3.91 -7.05
CA PRO A 93 15.09 -4.58 -5.75
C PRO A 93 15.83 -3.79 -4.66
N THR A 94 15.26 -3.76 -3.47
CA THR A 94 15.90 -3.33 -2.22
C THR A 94 15.73 -4.42 -1.17
N PHE A 95 16.83 -4.95 -0.64
CA PHE A 95 16.76 -6.00 0.36
C PHE A 95 17.86 -5.88 1.40
N ALA A 96 17.62 -6.47 2.58
CA ALA A 96 18.60 -6.53 3.66
C ALA A 96 18.29 -7.71 4.61
N ALA A 97 19.13 -7.89 5.61
CA ALA A 97 18.85 -8.79 6.71
C ALA A 97 17.64 -8.32 7.54
N TRP A 98 17.11 -9.21 8.37
CA TRP A 98 15.98 -8.91 9.27
C TRP A 98 16.25 -7.76 10.26
N SER A 99 17.48 -7.72 10.81
CA SER A 99 17.84 -6.72 11.83
C SER A 99 17.73 -5.31 11.31
N GLY A 100 16.97 -4.46 12.00
CA GLY A 100 16.74 -3.06 11.62
C GLY A 100 15.78 -2.86 10.44
N TRP A 101 15.20 -3.94 9.90
CA TRP A 101 14.32 -3.83 8.74
C TRP A 101 12.98 -3.14 9.08
N GLU A 102 12.40 -3.45 10.24
CA GLU A 102 11.14 -2.85 10.68
C GLU A 102 11.27 -1.34 10.80
N GLU A 103 12.29 -0.86 11.47
CA GLU A 103 12.56 0.57 11.69
C GLU A 103 12.81 1.30 10.36
N LYS A 104 13.57 0.66 9.47
CA LYS A 104 13.82 1.19 8.13
C LYS A 104 12.51 1.34 7.34
N MET A 105 11.65 0.33 7.35
CA MET A 105 10.38 0.36 6.64
C MET A 105 9.40 1.34 7.27
N ALA A 106 9.32 1.40 8.61
CA ALA A 106 8.50 2.38 9.30
C ALA A 106 8.88 3.82 8.91
N ALA A 107 10.18 4.12 8.90
CA ALA A 107 10.68 5.42 8.47
C ALA A 107 10.35 5.71 6.99
N ALA A 108 10.47 4.72 6.10
CA ALA A 108 10.16 4.86 4.69
C ALA A 108 8.66 5.13 4.45
N PHE A 109 7.76 4.45 5.18
CA PHE A 109 6.33 4.69 5.11
C PHE A 109 5.93 6.09 5.62
N ILE A 110 6.56 6.55 6.71
CA ILE A 110 6.33 7.90 7.25
C ILE A 110 6.81 8.96 6.25
N ALA A 111 7.98 8.76 5.67
CA ALA A 111 8.57 9.68 4.70
C ALA A 111 7.87 9.63 3.31
N GLY A 112 7.01 8.65 3.07
CA GLY A 112 6.33 8.46 1.79
C GLY A 112 7.26 8.04 0.64
N ASN A 113 8.36 7.37 0.96
CA ASN A 113 9.36 6.86 0.01
C ASN A 113 9.58 5.34 0.11
N ALA A 114 8.60 4.62 0.68
CA ALA A 114 8.59 3.17 0.62
C ALA A 114 8.48 2.68 -0.83
N GLN A 115 8.98 1.47 -1.09
CA GLN A 115 8.92 0.84 -2.40
C GLN A 115 7.46 0.58 -2.83
N ASP A 116 7.22 0.44 -4.14
CA ASP A 116 5.89 0.17 -4.70
C ASP A 116 5.33 -1.16 -4.20
N VAL A 117 6.18 -2.18 -4.07
CA VAL A 117 5.86 -3.49 -3.51
C VAL A 117 6.75 -3.76 -2.31
N CYS A 118 6.15 -4.02 -1.17
CA CYS A 118 6.87 -4.22 0.08
C CYS A 118 6.51 -5.54 0.73
N GLN A 119 7.52 -6.32 1.14
CA GLN A 119 7.28 -7.39 2.09
C GLN A 119 7.02 -6.77 3.47
N VAL A 120 5.88 -7.13 4.06
CA VAL A 120 5.46 -6.66 5.40
C VAL A 120 5.23 -7.88 6.30
N ASN A 121 5.66 -7.82 7.54
CA ASN A 121 5.26 -8.83 8.52
C ASN A 121 3.81 -8.54 8.94
N TRP A 122 2.99 -9.57 9.08
CA TRP A 122 1.57 -9.44 9.39
C TRP A 122 1.30 -8.60 10.66
N ASN A 123 2.14 -8.70 11.69
CA ASN A 123 1.99 -7.91 12.92
C ASN A 123 2.34 -6.43 12.76
N TRP A 124 3.07 -6.04 11.71
CA TRP A 124 3.36 -4.63 11.41
C TRP A 124 2.26 -3.99 10.56
N LEU A 125 1.48 -4.80 9.86
CA LEU A 125 0.43 -4.33 8.97
C LEU A 125 -0.53 -3.36 9.66
N TYR A 126 -0.97 -3.69 10.88
CA TYR A 126 -1.82 -2.81 11.69
C TYR A 126 -1.11 -1.53 12.13
N ASN A 127 0.19 -1.56 12.35
CA ASN A 127 0.96 -0.36 12.72
C ASN A 127 1.10 0.58 11.51
N TYR A 128 1.21 0.04 10.31
CA TYR A 128 1.40 0.84 9.10
C TYR A 128 0.08 1.30 8.49
N SER A 129 -0.99 0.54 8.62
CA SER A 129 -2.26 0.75 7.94
C SER A 129 -3.47 0.40 8.83
N ALA A 130 -3.55 1.00 10.03
CA ALA A 130 -4.62 0.72 10.99
C ALA A 130 -6.03 1.00 10.43
N ASP A 131 -6.15 1.95 9.53
CA ASP A 131 -7.39 2.36 8.87
C ASP A 131 -7.60 1.71 7.49
N GLY A 132 -6.68 0.85 7.05
CA GLY A 132 -6.75 0.20 5.76
C GLY A 132 -6.43 1.08 4.55
N SER A 133 -5.93 2.31 4.76
CA SER A 133 -5.73 3.29 3.69
C SER A 133 -4.31 3.34 3.11
N LYS A 134 -3.34 2.67 3.75
CA LYS A 134 -1.92 2.81 3.39
C LYS A 134 -1.54 2.02 2.15
N PHE A 135 -2.14 0.87 1.95
CA PHE A 135 -1.91 -0.01 0.82
C PHE A 135 -3.15 -0.09 -0.07
N VAL A 136 -2.96 -0.51 -1.30
CA VAL A 136 -4.06 -0.74 -2.23
C VAL A 136 -4.94 -1.87 -1.70
N ASP A 137 -6.25 -1.70 -1.74
CA ASP A 137 -7.18 -2.79 -1.50
C ASP A 137 -7.16 -3.74 -2.70
N LEU A 138 -6.61 -4.93 -2.50
CA LEU A 138 -6.45 -5.93 -3.56
C LEU A 138 -7.80 -6.46 -4.09
N ASN A 139 -8.90 -6.28 -3.35
CA ASN A 139 -10.22 -6.60 -3.87
C ASN A 139 -10.60 -5.71 -5.08
N THR A 140 -10.07 -4.49 -5.14
CA THR A 140 -10.33 -3.57 -6.26
C THR A 140 -9.59 -3.94 -7.54
N VAL A 141 -8.61 -4.84 -7.46
CA VAL A 141 -7.81 -5.32 -8.60
C VAL A 141 -8.01 -6.82 -8.87
N SER A 142 -9.07 -7.40 -8.33
CA SER A 142 -9.39 -8.82 -8.47
C SER A 142 -9.57 -9.29 -9.92
N ASN A 143 -9.81 -8.37 -10.86
CA ASN A 143 -9.84 -8.66 -12.29
C ASN A 143 -8.45 -9.03 -12.86
N PHE A 144 -7.37 -8.65 -12.17
CA PHE A 144 -5.98 -8.89 -12.57
C PHE A 144 -5.25 -9.85 -11.64
N LEU A 145 -5.72 -9.97 -10.39
CA LEU A 145 -5.11 -10.78 -9.36
C LEU A 145 -6.14 -11.78 -8.83
N ASP A 146 -5.96 -13.05 -9.15
CA ASP A 146 -6.80 -14.12 -8.62
C ASP A 146 -6.43 -14.42 -7.16
N LEU A 147 -7.20 -13.86 -6.24
CA LEU A 147 -7.01 -14.01 -4.79
C LEU A 147 -7.41 -15.41 -4.27
N THR A 148 -8.06 -16.25 -5.08
CA THR A 148 -8.47 -17.60 -4.67
C THR A 148 -7.31 -18.60 -4.63
N GLN A 149 -6.14 -18.22 -5.12
CA GLN A 149 -4.92 -19.03 -5.09
C GLN A 149 -4.36 -19.25 -3.69
N TRP A 150 -4.76 -18.42 -2.72
CA TRP A 150 -4.28 -18.48 -1.34
C TRP A 150 -5.31 -19.09 -0.40
N ASP A 151 -4.83 -19.78 0.63
CA ASP A 151 -5.68 -20.27 1.71
C ASP A 151 -6.38 -19.10 2.41
N LYS A 152 -7.69 -19.28 2.67
CA LYS A 152 -8.50 -18.22 3.28
C LYS A 152 -7.98 -17.75 4.64
N ALA A 153 -7.53 -18.67 5.49
CA ALA A 153 -7.05 -18.29 6.82
C ALA A 153 -5.75 -17.47 6.74
N ALA A 154 -4.90 -17.75 5.74
CA ALA A 154 -3.72 -16.95 5.46
C ALA A 154 -4.08 -15.57 4.91
N MET A 155 -5.09 -15.47 4.05
CA MET A 155 -5.60 -14.20 3.53
C MET A 155 -6.25 -13.34 4.63
N ASP A 156 -6.97 -13.95 5.57
CA ASP A 156 -7.60 -13.24 6.69
C ASP A 156 -6.56 -12.51 7.57
N ALA A 157 -5.34 -13.04 7.68
CA ALA A 157 -4.22 -12.38 8.37
C ALA A 157 -3.71 -11.11 7.66
N CYS A 158 -4.07 -10.94 6.40
CA CYS A 158 -3.69 -9.81 5.54
C CYS A 158 -4.83 -8.79 5.38
N TYR A 159 -5.91 -8.94 6.13
CA TYR A 159 -7.11 -8.12 6.03
C TYR A 159 -7.17 -7.09 7.16
N VAL A 160 -7.27 -5.82 6.85
CA VAL A 160 -7.33 -4.72 7.83
C VAL A 160 -8.41 -3.73 7.43
N ALA A 161 -9.25 -3.32 8.38
CA ALA A 161 -10.26 -2.28 8.22
C ALA A 161 -11.12 -2.44 6.94
N ASN A 162 -11.57 -3.67 6.68
CA ASN A 162 -12.38 -4.06 5.51
C ASN A 162 -11.64 -3.98 4.16
N SER A 163 -10.32 -4.01 4.16
CA SER A 163 -9.47 -3.97 2.96
C SER A 163 -8.48 -5.14 2.94
N GLN A 164 -8.35 -5.83 1.83
CA GLN A 164 -7.33 -6.85 1.61
C GLN A 164 -6.02 -6.18 1.22
N GLN A 165 -5.16 -5.95 2.20
CA GLN A 165 -3.98 -5.09 2.04
C GLN A 165 -2.76 -5.79 1.44
N CYS A 166 -2.70 -7.11 1.50
CA CYS A 166 -1.59 -7.89 0.94
C CYS A 166 -1.98 -9.36 0.69
N VAL A 167 -1.09 -10.10 0.09
CA VAL A 167 -1.16 -11.56 -0.06
C VAL A 167 -0.06 -12.23 0.77
N PRO A 168 -0.30 -13.42 1.35
CA PRO A 168 0.69 -14.15 2.12
C PRO A 168 1.74 -14.75 1.19
N VAL A 169 3.02 -14.43 1.41
CA VAL A 169 4.17 -15.03 0.67
C VAL A 169 4.80 -16.19 1.42
N SER A 170 4.60 -16.26 2.74
CA SER A 170 5.04 -17.39 3.57
C SER A 170 4.31 -17.40 4.90
N MET A 171 4.14 -18.59 5.46
CA MET A 171 3.62 -18.77 6.82
C MET A 171 4.69 -19.39 7.69
N THR A 172 4.90 -18.83 8.89
CA THR A 172 5.79 -19.37 9.91
C THR A 172 4.99 -19.66 11.18
N GLY A 173 5.05 -20.90 11.64
CA GLY A 173 4.49 -21.30 12.93
C GLY A 173 5.54 -21.16 14.03
N ARG A 174 5.16 -20.62 15.19
CA ARG A 174 5.93 -20.74 16.42
C ARG A 174 5.44 -21.98 17.15
N ILE A 175 6.33 -22.92 17.43
CA ILE A 175 6.02 -24.13 18.19
C ILE A 175 6.84 -24.14 19.47
N PHE A 176 6.23 -24.62 20.55
CA PHE A 176 6.89 -24.82 21.81
C PHE A 176 7.12 -26.33 21.97
N PHE A 177 8.34 -26.71 22.30
CA PHE A 177 8.68 -28.06 22.69
C PHE A 177 8.65 -28.16 24.22
N TRP A 178 7.93 -29.10 24.72
CA TRP A 178 7.91 -29.38 26.14
C TRP A 178 8.84 -30.56 26.40
N ASN A 179 9.88 -30.37 27.23
CA ASN A 179 10.72 -31.44 27.68
C ASN A 179 10.04 -32.13 28.87
N MET A 180 9.74 -33.41 28.75
CA MET A 180 9.04 -34.20 29.76
C MET A 180 9.99 -35.11 30.56
N THR A 181 11.32 -34.87 30.51
CA THR A 181 12.32 -35.62 31.30
C THR A 181 12.64 -34.91 32.60
#